data_c5437496e396a8be62296ad0cdb0df08
#
_entry.id   c5437496e396a8be62296ad0cdb0df08
#
_cell.length_a   1.000
_cell.length_b   1.000
_cell.length_c   1.000
_cell.angle_alpha   90.00
_cell.angle_beta   90.00
_cell.angle_gamma   90.00
#
_symmetry.space_group_name_H-M   'P 1'
#
loop_
_entity.id
_entity.type
_entity.pdbx_description
1 polymer ?
#
loop_
_entity_poly.entity_id
_entity_poly.type
_entity_poly.pdbx_seq_one_letter_code
_entity_poly.pdbx_strand_id
1 'polypeptide(L)'
;MKNNNIKGNMLGTNPFSILAETVSPFAMQSFIIVMIVLIALGTIIQMIHHKNITYFFNNAKKAKLQATREVSAGEKVKILAKTAVVDIGTTAELGFGKRRLSHVLGMYGTIIFWVSSAVLVFCYTGADKSSSSAWSILWHVGAILTCVGGYWFWFFLRVDVSAEAHPWYRIIKADLFVLALLACSTFGLAWSYTQFNGQTEL
;
A
#
# COMPACT_ATOMS: atom_id res chain seq x y z
N MET A 1 -2.32 -24.18 -32.39
CA MET A 1 -3.36 -24.45 -31.37
C MET A 1 -2.77 -25.41 -30.33
N LYS A 2 -2.29 -24.89 -29.22
CA LYS A 2 -1.93 -25.67 -28.04
C LYS A 2 -2.81 -25.18 -26.89
N ASN A 3 -3.97 -25.83 -26.75
CA ASN A 3 -4.78 -25.72 -25.53
C ASN A 3 -4.00 -26.41 -24.40
N ASN A 4 -3.10 -25.67 -23.75
CA ASN A 4 -2.62 -26.04 -22.45
C ASN A 4 -3.67 -25.62 -21.43
N ASN A 5 -4.58 -26.54 -21.13
CA ASN A 5 -5.44 -26.50 -19.96
C ASN A 5 -4.58 -26.49 -18.69
N ILE A 6 -3.90 -25.38 -18.40
CA ILE A 6 -3.37 -25.11 -17.08
C ILE A 6 -4.57 -24.67 -16.25
N LYS A 7 -5.30 -25.65 -15.69
CA LYS A 7 -6.20 -25.42 -14.56
C LYS A 7 -5.36 -25.08 -13.33
N GLY A 8 -4.57 -23.99 -13.43
CA GLY A 8 -3.89 -23.38 -12.31
C GLY A 8 -4.88 -22.60 -11.46
N ASN A 9 -4.58 -22.45 -10.19
CA ASN A 9 -5.32 -21.55 -9.32
C ASN A 9 -5.05 -20.10 -9.76
N MET A 10 -6.06 -19.33 -10.09
CA MET A 10 -5.95 -17.91 -10.48
C MET A 10 -5.05 -17.13 -9.50
N LEU A 11 -5.23 -17.33 -8.21
CA LEU A 11 -4.45 -16.67 -7.16
C LEU A 11 -2.96 -17.02 -7.19
N GLY A 12 -2.59 -18.19 -7.71
CA GLY A 12 -1.19 -18.63 -7.82
C GLY A 12 -0.51 -18.19 -9.12
N THR A 13 -1.24 -17.59 -10.05
CA THR A 13 -0.69 -17.15 -11.34
C THR A 13 -0.06 -15.76 -11.21
N ASN A 14 1.13 -15.56 -11.76
CA ASN A 14 1.81 -14.28 -11.76
C ASN A 14 1.12 -13.33 -12.76
N PRO A 15 0.49 -12.21 -12.29
CA PRO A 15 -0.23 -11.29 -13.16
C PRO A 15 0.70 -10.53 -14.13
N PHE A 16 2.00 -10.48 -13.87
CA PHE A 16 2.98 -9.80 -14.71
C PHE A 16 3.60 -10.71 -15.79
N SER A 17 3.36 -12.02 -15.76
CA SER A 17 3.97 -12.96 -16.70
C SER A 17 3.50 -12.71 -18.14
N ILE A 18 2.21 -12.54 -18.36
CA ILE A 18 1.64 -12.25 -19.69
C ILE A 18 1.94 -10.81 -20.10
N LEU A 19 1.91 -9.87 -19.14
CA LEU A 19 2.28 -8.49 -19.41
C LEU A 19 3.71 -8.37 -19.93
N ALA A 20 4.62 -9.25 -19.47
CA ALA A 20 6.02 -9.30 -19.91
C ALA A 20 6.19 -9.68 -21.40
N GLU A 21 5.17 -10.27 -22.03
CA GLU A 21 5.19 -10.56 -23.48
C GLU A 21 4.96 -9.28 -24.31
N THR A 22 4.22 -8.30 -23.75
CA THR A 22 3.89 -7.04 -24.46
C THR A 22 4.77 -5.87 -23.98
N VAL A 23 5.02 -5.79 -22.67
CA VAL A 23 5.81 -4.73 -22.05
C VAL A 23 7.12 -5.32 -21.56
N SER A 24 8.25 -4.78 -22.02
CA SER A 24 9.55 -5.33 -21.63
C SER A 24 9.75 -5.31 -20.10
N PRO A 25 10.40 -6.32 -19.52
CA PRO A 25 10.72 -6.35 -18.10
C PRO A 25 11.46 -5.09 -17.63
N PHE A 26 12.38 -4.57 -18.45
CA PHE A 26 13.09 -3.33 -18.17
C PHE A 26 12.15 -2.12 -18.01
N ALA A 27 11.12 -2.01 -18.86
CA ALA A 27 10.16 -0.90 -18.77
C ALA A 27 9.34 -0.99 -17.48
N MET A 28 8.89 -2.19 -17.08
CA MET A 28 8.16 -2.39 -15.83
C MET A 28 9.02 -2.09 -14.60
N GLN A 29 10.26 -2.54 -14.59
CA GLN A 29 11.23 -2.28 -13.51
C GLN A 29 11.55 -0.79 -13.41
N SER A 30 11.81 -0.14 -14.56
CA SER A 30 12.06 1.31 -14.61
C SER A 30 10.87 2.11 -14.10
N PHE A 31 9.65 1.71 -14.43
CA PHE A 31 8.43 2.36 -13.93
C PHE A 31 8.36 2.30 -12.39
N ILE A 32 8.61 1.12 -11.79
CA ILE A 32 8.60 0.99 -10.32
C ILE A 32 9.69 1.85 -9.69
N ILE A 33 10.90 1.86 -10.24
CA ILE A 33 12.00 2.69 -9.72
C ILE A 33 11.63 4.17 -9.78
N VAL A 34 11.14 4.64 -10.92
CA VAL A 34 10.71 6.04 -11.09
C VAL A 34 9.61 6.40 -10.09
N MET A 35 8.62 5.54 -9.89
CA MET A 35 7.56 5.77 -8.92
C MET A 35 8.09 5.88 -7.48
N ILE A 36 9.00 4.99 -7.08
CA ILE A 36 9.63 5.05 -5.74
C ILE A 36 10.41 6.36 -5.59
N VAL A 37 11.18 6.76 -6.58
CA VAL A 37 11.94 8.02 -6.56
C VAL A 37 11.02 9.23 -6.46
N LEU A 38 9.93 9.26 -7.22
CA LEU A 38 8.95 10.36 -7.17
C LEU A 38 8.25 10.44 -5.81
N ILE A 39 7.90 9.32 -5.21
CA ILE A 39 7.30 9.27 -3.86
C ILE A 39 8.30 9.80 -2.83
N ALA A 40 9.56 9.34 -2.87
CA ALA A 40 10.60 9.78 -1.95
C ALA A 40 10.86 11.30 -2.09
N LEU A 41 11.02 11.78 -3.31
CA LEU A 41 11.23 13.21 -3.58
C LEU A 41 10.03 14.05 -3.14
N GLY A 42 8.81 13.62 -3.48
CA GLY A 42 7.59 14.31 -3.07
C GLY A 42 7.47 14.40 -1.55
N THR A 43 7.78 13.32 -0.84
CA THR A 43 7.77 13.28 0.64
C THR A 43 8.82 14.25 1.21
N ILE A 44 10.04 14.24 0.69
CA ILE A 44 11.11 15.15 1.14
C ILE A 44 10.72 16.62 0.90
N ILE A 45 10.23 16.94 -0.30
CA ILE A 45 9.78 18.30 -0.65
C ILE A 45 8.67 18.74 0.30
N GLN A 46 7.68 17.89 0.57
CA GLN A 46 6.58 18.19 1.48
C GLN A 46 7.07 18.41 2.92
N MET A 47 8.00 17.59 3.40
CA MET A 47 8.59 17.75 4.74
C MET A 47 9.32 19.08 4.89
N ILE A 48 10.06 19.50 3.85
CA ILE A 48 10.79 20.78 3.84
C ILE A 48 9.80 21.95 3.73
N HIS A 49 8.85 21.87 2.79
CA HIS A 49 7.89 22.95 2.53
C HIS A 49 7.00 23.27 3.74
N HIS A 50 6.48 22.25 4.39
CA HIS A 50 5.63 22.43 5.59
C HIS A 50 6.42 22.65 6.88
N LYS A 51 7.76 22.72 6.81
CA LYS A 51 8.64 22.90 7.98
C LYS A 51 8.39 21.87 9.10
N ASN A 52 7.85 20.71 8.78
CA ASN A 52 7.50 19.66 9.73
C ASN A 52 8.71 19.22 10.56
N ILE A 53 9.87 19.11 9.92
CA ILE A 53 11.14 18.78 10.59
C ILE A 53 11.50 19.86 11.62
N THR A 54 11.46 21.13 11.22
CA THR A 54 11.76 22.27 12.11
C THR A 54 10.80 22.32 13.28
N TYR A 55 9.52 22.11 13.03
CA TYR A 55 8.48 22.06 14.07
C TYR A 55 8.74 20.92 15.05
N PHE A 56 9.05 19.71 14.55
CA PHE A 56 9.35 18.55 15.38
C PHE A 56 10.55 18.81 16.31
N PHE A 57 11.68 19.29 15.77
CA PHE A 57 12.86 19.56 16.58
C PHE A 57 12.66 20.70 17.58
N ASN A 58 11.94 21.74 17.22
CA ASN A 58 11.60 22.84 18.13
C ASN A 58 10.72 22.36 19.29
N ASN A 59 9.73 21.52 19.02
CA ASN A 59 8.88 20.94 20.05
C ASN A 59 9.66 19.96 20.94
N ALA A 60 10.53 19.13 20.36
CA ALA A 60 11.38 18.25 21.12
C ALA A 60 12.33 19.04 22.05
N LYS A 61 12.89 20.18 21.59
CA LYS A 61 13.70 21.08 22.41
C LYS A 61 12.89 21.71 23.55
N LYS A 62 11.68 22.21 23.27
CA LYS A 62 10.77 22.76 24.30
C LYS A 62 10.41 21.68 25.33
N ALA A 63 10.03 20.49 24.88
CA ALA A 63 9.70 19.39 25.77
C ALA A 63 10.87 19.00 26.68
N LYS A 64 12.10 19.00 26.14
CA LYS A 64 13.31 18.75 26.94
C LYS A 64 13.56 19.81 28.01
N LEU A 65 13.28 21.10 27.72
CA LEU A 65 13.42 22.20 28.68
C LEU A 65 12.37 22.15 29.79
N GLN A 66 11.18 21.60 29.50
CA GLN A 66 10.07 21.46 30.44
C GLN A 66 10.05 20.10 31.16
N ALA A 67 10.98 19.22 30.82
CA ALA A 67 11.03 17.88 31.40
C ALA A 67 11.40 17.95 32.89
N THR A 68 10.53 17.42 33.72
CA THR A 68 10.74 17.27 35.18
C THR A 68 11.53 16.03 35.55
N ARG A 69 11.78 15.12 34.58
CA ARG A 69 12.47 13.85 34.78
C ARG A 69 13.37 13.55 33.59
N GLU A 70 14.57 13.06 33.87
CA GLU A 70 15.43 12.47 32.84
C GLU A 70 15.05 11.02 32.57
N VAL A 71 14.81 10.70 31.28
CA VAL A 71 14.49 9.35 30.81
C VAL A 71 15.78 8.65 30.41
N SER A 72 16.04 7.47 30.97
CA SER A 72 17.23 6.66 30.65
C SER A 72 17.25 6.22 29.19
N ALA A 73 18.42 5.92 28.64
CA ALA A 73 18.55 5.45 27.25
C ALA A 73 17.72 4.16 26.98
N GLY A 74 17.72 3.21 27.91
CA GLY A 74 16.92 1.99 27.80
C GLY A 74 15.42 2.24 27.82
N GLU A 75 14.94 3.18 28.64
CA GLU A 75 13.54 3.58 28.70
C GLU A 75 13.11 4.28 27.39
N LYS A 76 13.97 5.12 26.80
CA LYS A 76 13.72 5.74 25.48
C LYS A 76 13.55 4.69 24.40
N VAL A 77 14.44 3.70 24.33
CA VAL A 77 14.34 2.61 23.35
C VAL A 77 13.05 1.81 23.54
N LYS A 78 12.67 1.50 24.79
CA LYS A 78 11.42 0.80 25.11
C LYS A 78 10.20 1.60 24.67
N ILE A 79 10.16 2.91 24.90
CA ILE A 79 9.07 3.80 24.47
C ILE A 79 9.02 3.83 22.95
N LEU A 80 10.14 4.05 22.27
CA LEU A 80 10.21 4.06 20.81
C LEU A 80 9.73 2.75 20.19
N ALA A 81 10.19 1.62 20.72
CA ALA A 81 9.77 0.29 20.26
C ALA A 81 8.27 0.07 20.49
N LYS A 82 7.75 0.46 21.66
CA LYS A 82 6.32 0.39 21.94
C LYS A 82 5.52 1.24 20.97
N THR A 83 5.89 2.49 20.75
CA THR A 83 5.23 3.39 19.81
C THR A 83 5.30 2.84 18.38
N ALA A 84 6.45 2.37 17.93
CA ALA A 84 6.59 1.81 16.59
C ALA A 84 5.71 0.56 16.38
N VAL A 85 5.66 -0.36 17.34
CA VAL A 85 4.92 -1.61 17.20
C VAL A 85 3.44 -1.44 17.51
N VAL A 86 3.10 -0.77 18.60
CA VAL A 86 1.72 -0.66 19.07
C VAL A 86 1.01 0.50 18.39
N ASP A 87 1.54 1.71 18.43
CA ASP A 87 0.83 2.89 17.96
C ASP A 87 0.85 2.98 16.42
N ILE A 88 2.01 2.75 15.79
CA ILE A 88 2.15 2.78 14.34
C ILE A 88 1.72 1.44 13.74
N GLY A 89 2.32 0.32 14.16
CA GLY A 89 2.07 -0.99 13.57
C GLY A 89 0.64 -1.48 13.72
N THR A 90 0.00 -1.27 14.87
CA THR A 90 -1.40 -1.64 15.08
C THR A 90 -2.39 -0.49 14.92
N THR A 91 -1.89 0.73 14.60
CA THR A 91 -2.71 1.95 14.52
C THR A 91 -3.60 2.18 15.75
N ALA A 92 -3.03 1.92 16.94
CA ALA A 92 -3.77 1.94 18.21
C ALA A 92 -4.39 3.32 18.52
N GLU A 93 -3.80 4.40 18.00
CA GLU A 93 -4.30 5.77 18.14
C GLU A 93 -5.71 5.99 17.57
N LEU A 94 -6.12 5.18 16.58
CA LEU A 94 -7.47 5.24 16.01
C LEU A 94 -8.56 4.63 16.92
N GLY A 95 -8.17 4.14 18.10
CA GLY A 95 -9.09 3.45 19.02
C GLY A 95 -9.54 2.09 18.48
N PHE A 96 -10.41 1.41 19.25
CA PHE A 96 -11.03 0.16 18.80
C PHE A 96 -12.31 0.49 18.01
N GLY A 97 -12.38 0.06 16.73
CA GLY A 97 -13.60 0.26 15.95
C GLY A 97 -13.42 0.10 14.45
N LYS A 98 -14.48 0.42 13.72
CA LYS A 98 -14.57 0.29 12.26
C LYS A 98 -13.47 1.10 11.53
N ARG A 99 -13.11 2.29 12.05
CA ARG A 99 -12.06 3.14 11.47
C ARG A 99 -10.69 2.45 11.50
N ARG A 100 -10.32 1.90 12.65
CA ARG A 100 -9.06 1.17 12.80
C ARG A 100 -9.01 -0.05 11.89
N LEU A 101 -10.08 -0.84 11.84
CA LEU A 101 -10.13 -2.03 11.02
C LEU A 101 -9.98 -1.70 9.53
N SER A 102 -10.72 -0.72 9.03
CA SER A 102 -10.61 -0.25 7.64
C SER A 102 -9.19 0.24 7.32
N HIS A 103 -8.59 1.02 8.23
CA HIS A 103 -7.23 1.53 8.05
C HIS A 103 -6.18 0.41 8.06
N VAL A 104 -6.27 -0.54 8.99
CA VAL A 104 -5.35 -1.68 9.07
C VAL A 104 -5.44 -2.54 7.81
N LEU A 105 -6.65 -2.85 7.35
CA LEU A 105 -6.85 -3.61 6.10
C LEU A 105 -6.25 -2.88 4.89
N GLY A 106 -6.55 -1.60 4.74
CA GLY A 106 -6.03 -0.79 3.65
C GLY A 106 -4.51 -0.65 3.70
N MET A 107 -3.94 -0.33 4.86
CA MET A 107 -2.50 -0.14 5.04
C MET A 107 -1.71 -1.42 4.76
N TYR A 108 -2.03 -2.51 5.46
CA TYR A 108 -1.32 -3.77 5.26
C TYR A 108 -1.60 -4.38 3.90
N GLY A 109 -2.84 -4.25 3.41
CA GLY A 109 -3.18 -4.65 2.04
C GLY A 109 -2.28 -3.96 1.02
N THR A 110 -2.15 -2.65 1.10
CA THR A 110 -1.31 -1.85 0.19
C THR A 110 0.18 -2.22 0.31
N ILE A 111 0.70 -2.39 1.52
CA ILE A 111 2.10 -2.79 1.73
C ILE A 111 2.37 -4.15 1.08
N ILE A 112 1.52 -5.14 1.36
CA ILE A 112 1.64 -6.49 0.80
C ILE A 112 1.53 -6.43 -0.73
N PHE A 113 0.55 -5.69 -1.27
CA PHE A 113 0.34 -5.53 -2.70
C PHE A 113 1.56 -4.91 -3.40
N TRP A 114 2.15 -3.86 -2.84
CA TRP A 114 3.30 -3.18 -3.43
C TRP A 114 4.59 -4.01 -3.33
N VAL A 115 4.84 -4.61 -2.16
CA VAL A 115 6.03 -5.45 -1.97
C VAL A 115 5.98 -6.66 -2.90
N SER A 116 4.84 -7.34 -2.98
CA SER A 116 4.69 -8.48 -3.89
C SER A 116 4.76 -8.06 -5.36
N SER A 117 4.21 -6.90 -5.75
CA SER A 117 4.39 -6.35 -7.10
C SER A 117 5.86 -6.14 -7.43
N ALA A 118 6.62 -5.52 -6.55
CA ALA A 118 8.05 -5.29 -6.74
C ALA A 118 8.80 -6.63 -6.89
N VAL A 119 8.57 -7.59 -5.99
CA VAL A 119 9.21 -8.91 -6.06
C VAL A 119 8.85 -9.64 -7.36
N LEU A 120 7.58 -9.64 -7.75
CA LEU A 120 7.13 -10.29 -8.99
C LEU A 120 7.78 -9.66 -10.22
N VAL A 121 7.88 -8.33 -10.27
CA VAL A 121 8.48 -7.61 -11.41
C VAL A 121 10.00 -7.74 -11.44
N PHE A 122 10.69 -7.67 -10.31
CA PHE A 122 12.16 -7.73 -10.31
C PHE A 122 12.71 -9.15 -10.37
N CYS A 123 11.99 -10.13 -9.79
CA CYS A 123 12.51 -11.49 -9.66
C CYS A 123 11.88 -12.51 -10.61
N TYR A 124 10.66 -12.26 -11.12
CA TYR A 124 9.85 -13.28 -11.79
C TYR A 124 9.25 -12.86 -13.15
N THR A 125 9.71 -11.78 -13.77
CA THR A 125 9.22 -11.36 -15.11
C THR A 125 9.95 -12.00 -16.29
N GLY A 126 10.97 -12.83 -16.08
CA GLY A 126 11.66 -13.55 -17.16
C GLY A 126 10.89 -14.80 -17.58
N ALA A 127 10.93 -15.13 -18.88
CA ALA A 127 10.22 -16.26 -19.48
C ALA A 127 10.56 -17.65 -18.86
N ASP A 128 11.74 -17.79 -18.25
CA ASP A 128 12.23 -19.05 -17.67
C ASP A 128 12.08 -19.13 -16.14
N LYS A 129 11.53 -18.12 -15.50
CA LYS A 129 11.36 -18.12 -14.03
C LYS A 129 9.95 -18.53 -13.66
N SER A 130 9.79 -19.79 -13.25
CA SER A 130 8.56 -20.22 -12.57
C SER A 130 8.30 -19.31 -11.38
N SER A 131 7.20 -18.54 -11.42
CA SER A 131 6.85 -17.68 -10.30
C SER A 131 6.54 -18.54 -9.07
N SER A 132 7.07 -18.13 -7.92
CA SER A 132 6.61 -18.69 -6.67
C SER A 132 5.13 -18.33 -6.49
N SER A 133 4.26 -19.32 -6.44
CA SER A 133 2.83 -19.15 -6.22
C SER A 133 2.54 -18.34 -4.96
N ALA A 134 3.43 -18.36 -3.97
CA ALA A 134 3.30 -17.61 -2.73
C ALA A 134 3.28 -16.09 -2.97
N TRP A 135 4.17 -15.55 -3.80
CA TRP A 135 4.17 -14.10 -4.10
C TRP A 135 2.97 -13.67 -4.92
N SER A 136 2.51 -14.52 -5.83
CA SER A 136 1.29 -14.28 -6.59
C SER A 136 0.06 -14.28 -5.68
N ILE A 137 -0.03 -15.21 -4.73
CA ILE A 137 -1.10 -15.24 -3.72
C ILE A 137 -1.06 -13.98 -2.85
N LEU A 138 0.12 -13.60 -2.35
CA LEU A 138 0.28 -12.39 -1.54
C LEU A 138 -0.15 -11.14 -2.31
N TRP A 139 0.17 -11.07 -3.61
CA TRP A 139 -0.26 -9.97 -4.47
C TRP A 139 -1.80 -9.85 -4.54
N HIS A 140 -2.50 -10.96 -4.78
CA HIS A 140 -3.96 -10.97 -4.83
C HIS A 140 -4.59 -10.66 -3.46
N VAL A 141 -4.06 -11.26 -2.39
CA VAL A 141 -4.53 -10.99 -1.03
C VAL A 141 -4.32 -9.52 -0.67
N GLY A 142 -3.16 -8.96 -0.97
CA GLY A 142 -2.87 -7.54 -0.75
C GLY A 142 -3.85 -6.63 -1.50
N ALA A 143 -4.10 -6.91 -2.78
CA ALA A 143 -5.05 -6.15 -3.58
C ALA A 143 -6.49 -6.24 -3.01
N ILE A 144 -6.93 -7.43 -2.62
CA ILE A 144 -8.26 -7.63 -2.01
C ILE A 144 -8.39 -6.87 -0.69
N LEU A 145 -7.38 -6.96 0.19
CA LEU A 145 -7.39 -6.23 1.48
C LEU A 145 -7.42 -4.71 1.26
N THR A 146 -6.66 -4.21 0.27
CA THR A 146 -6.68 -2.79 -0.11
C THR A 146 -8.07 -2.37 -0.58
N CYS A 147 -8.71 -3.17 -1.45
CA CYS A 147 -10.07 -2.90 -1.91
C CYS A 147 -11.07 -2.91 -0.76
N VAL A 148 -11.04 -3.94 0.10
CA VAL A 148 -11.98 -4.06 1.22
C VAL A 148 -11.83 -2.89 2.19
N GLY A 149 -10.60 -2.59 2.63
CA GLY A 149 -10.33 -1.48 3.55
C GLY A 149 -10.65 -0.13 2.94
N GLY A 150 -10.24 0.11 1.69
CA GLY A 150 -10.42 1.38 1.01
C GLY A 150 -11.88 1.65 0.60
N TYR A 151 -12.61 0.68 0.06
CA TYR A 151 -14.03 0.85 -0.23
C TYR A 151 -14.86 1.00 1.03
N TRP A 152 -14.52 0.29 2.11
CA TRP A 152 -15.15 0.50 3.40
C TRP A 152 -14.94 1.94 3.90
N PHE A 153 -13.71 2.44 3.82
CA PHE A 153 -13.44 3.84 4.12
C PHE A 153 -14.29 4.77 3.25
N TRP A 154 -14.26 4.58 1.93
CA TRP A 154 -14.88 5.49 0.97
C TRP A 154 -16.40 5.60 1.13
N PHE A 155 -17.08 4.49 1.24
CA PHE A 155 -18.55 4.46 1.24
C PHE A 155 -19.19 4.56 2.62
N PHE A 156 -18.48 4.21 3.68
CA PHE A 156 -19.06 4.17 5.02
C PHE A 156 -18.42 5.14 6.00
N LEU A 157 -17.09 5.18 6.09
CA LEU A 157 -16.45 6.00 7.11
C LEU A 157 -16.33 7.47 6.69
N ARG A 158 -16.06 7.72 5.44
CA ARG A 158 -15.94 9.07 4.89
C ARG A 158 -17.27 9.81 4.89
N VAL A 159 -18.37 9.09 4.73
CA VAL A 159 -19.73 9.64 4.71
C VAL A 159 -20.29 9.85 6.11
N ASP A 160 -19.75 9.15 7.11
CA ASP A 160 -20.20 9.26 8.49
C ASP A 160 -19.95 10.68 9.04
N VAL A 161 -21.02 11.33 9.50
CA VAL A 161 -20.99 12.69 10.09
C VAL A 161 -20.09 12.75 11.32
N SER A 162 -19.97 11.65 12.07
CA SER A 162 -19.07 11.55 13.23
C SER A 162 -17.59 11.42 12.83
N ALA A 163 -17.29 11.14 11.58
CA ALA A 163 -15.95 10.99 11.05
C ALA A 163 -15.55 12.20 10.21
N GLU A 164 -15.88 12.21 8.92
CA GLU A 164 -15.43 13.23 7.97
C GLU A 164 -16.59 14.04 7.35
N ALA A 165 -17.81 13.51 7.40
CA ALA A 165 -19.02 14.15 6.87
C ALA A 165 -18.92 14.56 5.38
N HIS A 166 -18.14 13.82 4.58
CA HIS A 166 -18.01 14.09 3.14
C HIS A 166 -18.83 13.08 2.32
N PRO A 167 -19.81 13.54 1.54
CA PRO A 167 -20.55 12.63 0.67
C PRO A 167 -19.62 11.97 -0.35
N TRP A 168 -19.91 10.72 -0.72
CA TRP A 168 -19.07 9.88 -1.58
C TRP A 168 -18.75 10.50 -2.95
N TYR A 169 -19.62 11.37 -3.46
CA TYR A 169 -19.46 12.05 -4.76
C TYR A 169 -18.60 13.32 -4.68
N ARG A 170 -18.32 13.86 -3.49
CA ARG A 170 -17.49 15.05 -3.33
C ARG A 170 -16.04 14.65 -3.20
N ILE A 171 -15.28 14.82 -4.27
CA ILE A 171 -13.84 14.50 -4.32
C ILE A 171 -13.04 15.74 -3.94
N ILE A 172 -12.15 15.62 -2.99
CA ILE A 172 -11.16 16.62 -2.59
C ILE A 172 -9.75 16.14 -2.93
N LYS A 173 -8.75 17.04 -2.94
CA LYS A 173 -7.37 16.69 -3.31
C LYS A 173 -6.78 15.58 -2.44
N ALA A 174 -7.12 15.52 -1.16
CA ALA A 174 -6.66 14.48 -0.25
C ALA A 174 -7.17 13.08 -0.63
N ASP A 175 -8.31 12.99 -1.30
CA ASP A 175 -8.92 11.72 -1.70
C ASP A 175 -8.21 11.05 -2.87
N LEU A 176 -7.47 11.82 -3.68
CA LEU A 176 -6.84 11.32 -4.91
C LEU A 176 -5.89 10.15 -4.63
N PHE A 177 -5.21 10.17 -3.49
CA PHE A 177 -4.33 9.07 -3.10
C PHE A 177 -5.11 7.77 -2.86
N VAL A 178 -6.18 7.83 -2.07
CA VAL A 178 -7.03 6.66 -1.76
C VAL A 178 -7.71 6.14 -3.02
N LEU A 179 -8.23 7.04 -3.85
CA LEU A 179 -8.87 6.68 -5.12
C LEU A 179 -7.88 6.05 -6.11
N ALA A 180 -6.65 6.56 -6.18
CA ALA A 180 -5.60 5.97 -7.01
C ALA A 180 -5.23 4.55 -6.53
N LEU A 181 -5.12 4.33 -5.22
CA LEU A 181 -4.89 2.99 -4.65
C LEU A 181 -6.03 2.02 -4.97
N LEU A 182 -7.27 2.47 -4.81
CA LEU A 182 -8.45 1.67 -5.13
C LEU A 182 -8.53 1.34 -6.62
N ALA A 183 -8.28 2.31 -7.49
CA ALA A 183 -8.22 2.10 -8.92
C ALA A 183 -7.12 1.08 -9.28
N CYS A 184 -5.91 1.26 -8.78
CA CYS A 184 -4.78 0.38 -9.05
C CYS A 184 -5.05 -1.07 -8.61
N SER A 185 -5.56 -1.27 -7.39
CA SER A 185 -5.86 -2.62 -6.89
C SER A 185 -7.06 -3.26 -7.60
N THR A 186 -8.11 -2.49 -7.89
CA THR A 186 -9.29 -2.99 -8.59
C THR A 186 -8.98 -3.37 -10.04
N PHE A 187 -8.30 -2.49 -10.78
CA PHE A 187 -7.89 -2.79 -12.16
C PHE A 187 -6.84 -3.92 -12.20
N GLY A 188 -5.94 -4.00 -11.23
CA GLY A 188 -5.01 -5.11 -11.10
C GLY A 188 -5.71 -6.46 -10.94
N LEU A 189 -6.71 -6.55 -10.06
CA LEU A 189 -7.52 -7.76 -9.88
C LEU A 189 -8.34 -8.09 -11.14
N ALA A 190 -8.95 -7.09 -11.76
CA ALA A 190 -9.69 -7.28 -13.00
C ALA A 190 -8.79 -7.79 -14.13
N TRP A 191 -7.60 -7.21 -14.26
CA TRP A 191 -6.56 -7.67 -15.20
C TRP A 191 -6.16 -9.12 -14.97
N SER A 192 -5.85 -9.50 -13.72
CA SER A 192 -5.52 -10.89 -13.38
C SER A 192 -6.67 -11.85 -13.72
N TYR A 193 -7.90 -11.45 -13.49
CA TYR A 193 -9.08 -12.24 -13.82
C TYR A 193 -9.25 -12.43 -15.33
N THR A 194 -9.08 -11.38 -16.14
CA THR A 194 -9.19 -11.47 -17.60
C THR A 194 -8.09 -12.35 -18.20
N GLN A 195 -6.86 -12.24 -17.68
CA GLN A 195 -5.76 -13.11 -18.08
C GLN A 195 -6.05 -14.59 -17.81
N PHE A 196 -6.58 -14.90 -16.64
CA PHE A 196 -6.91 -16.27 -16.25
C PHE A 196 -7.98 -16.89 -17.16
N ASN A 197 -8.93 -16.07 -17.62
CA ASN A 197 -9.98 -16.51 -18.54
C ASN A 197 -9.55 -16.51 -20.02
N GLY A 198 -8.29 -16.25 -20.34
CA GLY A 198 -7.78 -16.24 -21.70
C GLY A 198 -8.27 -15.06 -22.55
N GLN A 199 -8.82 -14.02 -21.92
CA GLN A 199 -9.25 -12.78 -22.59
C GLN A 199 -8.08 -11.79 -22.65
N THR A 200 -7.00 -12.21 -23.34
CA THR A 200 -5.78 -11.40 -23.45
C THR A 200 -5.77 -10.47 -24.67
N GLU A 201 -6.79 -10.53 -25.50
CA GLU A 201 -6.96 -9.62 -26.63
C GLU A 201 -7.82 -8.41 -26.22
N LEU A 202 -7.17 -7.39 -25.67
CA LEU A 202 -7.72 -6.05 -25.48
C LEU A 202 -6.81 -5.03 -26.19
#